data_8bd8799199f8583fe4001442ef503f55
#
_entry.id   8bd8799199f8583fe4001442ef503f55
#
_cell.length_a   1.000
_cell.length_b   1.000
_cell.length_c   1.000
_cell.angle_alpha   90.00
_cell.angle_beta   90.00
_cell.angle_gamma   90.00
#
_symmetry.space_group_name_H-M   'P 1'
#
loop_
_entity.id
_entity.type
_entity.pdbx_description
1 polymer ?
#
loop_
_entity_poly.entity_id
_entity_poly.type
_entity_poly.pdbx_seq_one_letter_code
_entity_poly.pdbx_strand_id
1 'polypeptide(L)'
;YMYDRRYAVEADMALMGSNRFKPGNKYFFSTAGGLAWILSNEDFLKDNEYVNFLKLKTSAGILGYDRSTEHLLYERAWSQDGSFRFGTTNNGATANYAAFVRAGNPNLKWEKAAEWNIGVEGLFLNNRLYTEINYFREKHTDIIGSVDASYGDYTGNFTYQDNMGSVLNPGLEGMFTWSDRLNTWPYSVGAHLC
;
A
#
# COMPACT_ATOMS: atom_id res chain seq x y z
N TYR A 1 -23.77 1.50 2.12
CA TYR A 1 -25.17 1.23 2.40
C TYR A 1 -25.33 0.54 3.76
N MET A 2 -26.33 0.94 4.54
CA MET A 2 -26.66 0.31 5.82
C MET A 2 -28.09 -0.19 5.80
N TYR A 3 -28.30 -1.47 6.14
CA TYR A 3 -29.61 -2.10 6.22
C TYR A 3 -29.97 -2.38 7.68
N ASP A 4 -31.17 -1.96 8.10
CA ASP A 4 -31.78 -2.17 9.42
C ASP A 4 -30.83 -1.80 10.61
N ARG A 5 -29.87 -0.90 10.42
CA ARG A 5 -28.80 -0.58 11.38
C ARG A 5 -28.03 -1.81 11.89
N ARG A 6 -28.12 -2.93 11.19
CA ARG A 6 -27.46 -4.20 11.53
C ARG A 6 -26.33 -4.54 10.55
N TYR A 7 -26.57 -4.31 9.27
CA TYR A 7 -25.62 -4.70 8.21
C TYR A 7 -25.18 -3.47 7.44
N ALA A 8 -23.88 -3.30 7.31
CA ALA A 8 -23.31 -2.26 6.47
C ALA A 8 -22.45 -2.89 5.36
N VAL A 9 -22.57 -2.34 4.17
CA VAL A 9 -21.79 -2.73 2.98
C VAL A 9 -21.19 -1.47 2.37
N GLU A 10 -19.90 -1.52 2.07
CA GLU A 10 -19.15 -0.47 1.41
C GLU A 10 -18.43 -1.04 0.18
N ALA A 11 -18.35 -0.26 -0.87
CA ALA A 11 -17.59 -0.60 -2.07
C ALA A 11 -16.98 0.66 -2.65
N ASP A 12 -15.67 0.63 -2.87
CA ASP A 12 -14.87 1.70 -3.42
C ASP A 12 -14.18 1.26 -4.69
N MET A 13 -14.11 2.16 -5.66
CA MET A 13 -13.47 1.91 -6.95
C MET A 13 -12.72 3.16 -7.38
N ALA A 14 -11.51 2.98 -7.88
CA ALA A 14 -10.70 4.06 -8.43
C ALA A 14 -9.95 3.61 -9.68
N LEU A 15 -9.92 4.46 -10.69
CA LEU A 15 -9.10 4.28 -11.88
C LEU A 15 -7.93 5.25 -11.81
N MET A 16 -6.72 4.73 -11.76
CA MET A 16 -5.49 5.50 -11.72
C MET A 16 -4.72 5.39 -13.03
N GLY A 17 -4.00 6.44 -13.40
CA GLY A 17 -3.18 6.46 -14.62
C GLY A 17 -1.78 7.01 -14.33
N SER A 18 -0.75 6.39 -14.91
CA SER A 18 0.63 6.83 -14.78
C SER A 18 1.36 6.80 -16.13
N ASN A 19 2.16 7.83 -16.38
CA ASN A 19 3.01 7.91 -17.57
C ASN A 19 4.33 7.14 -17.43
N ARG A 20 4.57 6.49 -16.29
CA ARG A 20 5.74 5.65 -16.07
C ARG A 20 5.68 4.36 -16.84
N PHE A 21 4.48 3.89 -17.14
CA PHE A 21 4.21 2.64 -17.82
C PHE A 21 3.83 2.85 -19.29
N LYS A 22 4.15 1.85 -20.10
CA LYS A 22 3.80 1.81 -21.53
C LYS A 22 2.27 1.94 -21.73
N PRO A 23 1.81 2.58 -22.82
CA PRO A 23 0.42 2.46 -23.25
C PRO A 23 -0.03 0.99 -23.28
N GLY A 24 -1.10 0.65 -22.57
CA GLY A 24 -1.55 -0.73 -22.31
C GLY A 24 -1.37 -1.16 -20.85
N ASN A 25 -0.33 -0.69 -20.16
CA ASN A 25 -0.12 -0.89 -18.71
C ASN A 25 -0.30 0.42 -17.91
N LYS A 26 -0.73 1.50 -18.59
CA LYS A 26 -0.82 2.85 -18.05
C LYS A 26 -1.85 2.98 -16.93
N TYR A 27 -2.92 2.22 -16.99
CA TYR A 27 -4.04 2.34 -16.06
C TYR A 27 -4.09 1.16 -15.10
N PHE A 28 -4.45 1.47 -13.87
CA PHE A 28 -4.74 0.47 -12.83
C PHE A 28 -6.12 0.73 -12.24
N PHE A 29 -6.91 -0.32 -12.12
CA PHE A 29 -8.22 -0.28 -11.49
C PHE A 29 -8.12 -0.83 -10.08
N SER A 30 -8.23 0.06 -9.09
CA SER A 30 -8.24 -0.27 -7.67
C SER A 30 -9.67 -0.52 -7.23
N THR A 31 -9.87 -1.57 -6.44
CA THR A 31 -11.17 -1.91 -5.85
C THR A 31 -11.00 -2.25 -4.39
N ALA A 32 -11.93 -1.79 -3.56
CA ALA A 32 -12.03 -2.18 -2.17
C ALA A 32 -13.49 -2.41 -1.80
N GLY A 33 -13.72 -3.25 -0.80
CA GLY A 33 -15.05 -3.49 -0.26
C GLY A 33 -14.98 -3.83 1.22
N GLY A 34 -16.04 -3.48 1.93
CA GLY A 34 -16.18 -3.72 3.36
C GLY A 34 -17.56 -4.23 3.72
N LEU A 35 -17.60 -5.09 4.73
CA LEU A 35 -18.81 -5.57 5.35
C LEU A 35 -18.72 -5.34 6.85
N ALA A 36 -19.81 -4.91 7.47
CA ALA A 36 -19.92 -4.84 8.91
C ALA A 36 -21.27 -5.37 9.38
N TRP A 37 -21.24 -6.09 10.50
CA TRP A 37 -22.40 -6.61 11.17
C TRP A 37 -22.44 -6.09 12.61
N ILE A 38 -23.48 -5.33 12.93
CA ILE A 38 -23.69 -4.77 14.26
C ILE A 38 -24.51 -5.78 15.06
N LEU A 39 -23.81 -6.68 15.76
CA LEU A 39 -24.41 -7.75 16.56
C LEU A 39 -25.25 -7.25 17.71
N SER A 40 -24.87 -6.11 18.31
CA SER A 40 -25.62 -5.50 19.41
C SER A 40 -27.04 -5.08 19.04
N ASN A 41 -27.35 -4.95 17.74
CA ASN A 41 -28.68 -4.61 17.26
C ASN A 41 -29.54 -5.85 16.93
N GLU A 42 -28.97 -7.07 17.08
CA GLU A 42 -29.73 -8.30 16.91
C GLU A 42 -30.57 -8.63 18.15
N ASP A 43 -31.69 -9.28 17.94
CA ASP A 43 -32.67 -9.54 19.01
C ASP A 43 -32.08 -10.38 20.16
N PHE A 44 -31.04 -11.17 19.92
CA PHE A 44 -30.39 -11.98 20.94
C PHE A 44 -29.37 -11.18 21.81
N LEU A 45 -28.97 -9.96 21.41
CA LEU A 45 -28.03 -9.12 22.16
C LEU A 45 -28.61 -7.74 22.55
N LYS A 46 -29.72 -7.35 21.96
CA LYS A 46 -30.27 -6.00 22.04
C LYS A 46 -30.50 -5.47 23.47
N ASP A 47 -30.84 -6.32 24.41
CA ASP A 47 -31.15 -5.96 25.78
C ASP A 47 -30.09 -6.47 26.77
N ASN A 48 -28.86 -6.70 26.30
CA ASN A 48 -27.79 -7.21 27.16
C ASN A 48 -27.18 -6.07 27.98
N GLU A 49 -27.13 -6.23 29.30
CA GLU A 49 -26.60 -5.22 30.23
C GLU A 49 -25.06 -5.06 30.11
N TYR A 50 -24.35 -6.07 29.65
CA TYR A 50 -22.91 -6.06 29.59
C TYR A 50 -22.35 -5.63 28.24
N VAL A 51 -23.10 -5.84 27.14
CA VAL A 51 -22.70 -5.56 25.76
C VAL A 51 -23.50 -4.38 25.25
N ASN A 52 -22.93 -3.18 25.30
CA ASN A 52 -23.60 -1.97 24.85
C ASN A 52 -23.49 -1.76 23.34
N PHE A 53 -22.38 -2.21 22.76
CA PHE A 53 -22.15 -2.22 21.33
C PHE A 53 -21.20 -3.36 20.96
N LEU A 54 -21.49 -4.07 19.88
CA LEU A 54 -20.63 -5.10 19.32
C LEU A 54 -20.78 -5.13 17.81
N LYS A 55 -19.65 -4.97 17.11
CA LYS A 55 -19.57 -4.95 15.66
C LYS A 55 -18.48 -5.87 15.16
N LEU A 56 -18.82 -6.76 14.23
CA LEU A 56 -17.88 -7.45 13.39
C LEU A 56 -17.66 -6.66 12.11
N LYS A 57 -16.41 -6.56 11.65
CA LYS A 57 -16.07 -5.86 10.41
C LYS A 57 -15.06 -6.67 9.61
N THR A 58 -15.18 -6.62 8.30
CA THR A 58 -14.20 -7.18 7.38
C THR A 58 -14.07 -6.28 6.17
N SER A 59 -12.87 -6.14 5.65
CA SER A 59 -12.62 -5.41 4.42
C SER A 59 -11.57 -6.14 3.59
N ALA A 60 -11.64 -5.97 2.28
CA ALA A 60 -10.62 -6.46 1.36
C ALA A 60 -10.49 -5.48 0.20
N GLY A 61 -9.26 -5.30 -0.31
CA GLY A 61 -9.01 -4.40 -1.42
C GLY A 61 -7.71 -4.69 -2.15
N ILE A 62 -7.63 -4.13 -3.35
CA ILE A 62 -6.42 -4.14 -4.17
C ILE A 62 -6.12 -2.71 -4.59
N LEU A 63 -4.93 -2.23 -4.27
CA LEU A 63 -4.42 -0.92 -4.62
C LEU A 63 -3.22 -1.05 -5.57
N GLY A 64 -3.13 -0.14 -6.55
CA GLY A 64 -1.96 -0.02 -7.41
C GLY A 64 -1.04 1.10 -6.92
N TYR A 65 0.27 0.87 -7.02
CA TYR A 65 1.30 1.87 -6.73
C TYR A 65 2.20 2.07 -7.93
N ASP A 66 2.54 3.33 -8.20
CA ASP A 66 3.52 3.72 -9.21
C ASP A 66 4.75 4.38 -8.55
N ARG A 67 5.35 3.71 -7.61
CA ARG A 67 6.32 4.21 -6.63
C ARG A 67 7.61 4.81 -7.19
N SER A 68 7.91 4.58 -8.46
CA SER A 68 9.15 5.10 -9.06
C SER A 68 9.14 6.63 -9.16
N THR A 69 10.29 7.24 -8.89
CA THR A 69 10.53 8.67 -9.12
C THR A 69 10.83 9.01 -10.59
N GLU A 70 11.16 8.00 -11.39
CA GLU A 70 11.53 8.17 -12.78
C GLU A 70 10.32 8.11 -13.71
N HIS A 71 10.40 8.81 -14.82
CA HIS A 71 9.38 8.81 -15.87
C HIS A 71 9.77 7.91 -17.04
N LEU A 72 8.76 7.48 -17.83
CA LEU A 72 8.95 6.71 -19.05
C LEU A 72 9.89 5.50 -18.87
N LEU A 73 9.61 4.71 -17.82
CA LEU A 73 10.45 3.54 -17.47
C LEU A 73 10.53 2.48 -18.56
N TYR A 74 9.59 2.50 -19.49
CA TYR A 74 9.54 1.59 -20.63
C TYR A 74 10.44 2.02 -21.80
N GLU A 75 11.00 3.25 -21.73
CA GLU A 75 11.90 3.79 -22.77
C GLU A 75 13.35 3.75 -22.31
N ARG A 76 14.23 3.66 -23.31
CA ARG A 76 15.67 3.77 -23.09
C ARG A 76 16.04 5.21 -22.73
N ALA A 77 16.95 5.37 -21.79
CA ALA A 77 17.48 6.66 -21.44
C ALA A 77 18.96 6.78 -21.79
N TRP A 78 19.32 7.95 -22.26
CA TRP A 78 20.69 8.35 -22.61
C TRP A 78 21.02 9.62 -21.84
N SER A 79 22.23 9.72 -21.33
CA SER A 79 22.74 10.97 -20.77
C SER A 79 23.98 11.42 -21.57
N GLN A 80 24.19 12.73 -21.59
CA GLN A 80 25.47 13.28 -22.05
C GLN A 80 26.42 13.25 -20.85
N ASP A 81 27.35 12.29 -20.85
CA ASP A 81 28.10 11.93 -19.64
C ASP A 81 29.59 12.30 -19.68
N GLY A 82 30.05 12.83 -20.76
CA GLY A 82 31.42 13.23 -20.81
C GLY A 82 31.89 13.73 -22.17
N SER A 83 33.17 13.93 -22.26
CA SER A 83 33.82 14.35 -23.50
C SER A 83 35.12 13.60 -23.75
N PHE A 84 35.34 13.27 -24.99
CA PHE A 84 36.62 12.78 -25.50
C PHE A 84 37.39 13.88 -26.14
N ARG A 85 38.69 13.88 -25.89
CA ARG A 85 39.63 14.77 -26.56
C ARG A 85 40.37 14.00 -27.66
N PHE A 86 40.27 14.46 -28.90
CA PHE A 86 40.94 13.91 -30.03
C PHE A 86 42.23 14.68 -30.32
N GLY A 87 43.37 14.00 -30.47
CA GLY A 87 44.66 14.58 -30.79
C GLY A 87 45.69 14.37 -29.69
N THR A 88 46.95 14.59 -30.04
CA THR A 88 48.13 14.32 -29.18
C THR A 88 48.61 15.54 -28.39
N THR A 89 48.00 16.72 -28.55
CA THR A 89 48.40 17.97 -27.94
C THR A 89 47.26 18.64 -27.21
N ASN A 90 47.55 19.62 -26.31
CA ASN A 90 46.59 20.36 -25.55
C ASN A 90 45.50 21.12 -26.34
N ASN A 91 45.62 21.20 -27.67
CA ASN A 91 44.67 21.82 -28.59
C ASN A 91 43.78 20.81 -29.31
N GLY A 92 43.67 19.59 -28.85
CA GLY A 92 42.78 18.57 -29.44
C GLY A 92 41.30 18.99 -29.40
N ALA A 93 40.56 18.66 -30.42
CA ALA A 93 39.11 18.87 -30.45
C ALA A 93 38.42 18.03 -29.40
N THR A 94 37.49 18.61 -28.66
CA THR A 94 36.68 17.92 -27.68
C THR A 94 35.35 17.55 -28.31
N ALA A 95 34.96 16.29 -28.22
CA ALA A 95 33.66 15.79 -28.64
C ALA A 95 32.91 15.21 -27.42
N ASN A 96 31.67 15.61 -27.26
CA ASN A 96 30.82 15.03 -26.22
C ASN A 96 30.28 13.67 -26.67
N TYR A 97 30.13 12.74 -25.74
CA TYR A 97 29.49 11.46 -26.00
C TYR A 97 28.20 11.29 -25.16
N ALA A 98 27.28 10.52 -25.70
CA ALA A 98 26.09 10.10 -24.97
C ALA A 98 26.32 8.68 -24.45
N ALA A 99 26.08 8.50 -23.14
CA ALA A 99 26.11 7.20 -22.50
C ALA A 99 24.70 6.63 -22.37
N PHE A 100 24.57 5.33 -22.59
CA PHE A 100 23.35 4.58 -22.31
C PHE A 100 23.26 4.33 -20.81
N VAL A 101 22.25 4.89 -20.16
CA VAL A 101 22.16 4.87 -18.69
C VAL A 101 21.02 4.00 -18.17
N ARG A 102 19.99 3.74 -18.98
CA ARG A 102 18.88 2.89 -18.60
C ARG A 102 18.33 2.10 -19.78
N ALA A 103 18.18 0.80 -19.60
CA ALA A 103 17.41 -0.06 -20.47
C ALA A 103 15.92 0.06 -20.15
N GLY A 104 15.11 0.48 -21.13
CA GLY A 104 13.65 0.54 -20.93
C GLY A 104 13.05 -0.86 -20.80
N ASN A 105 12.06 -1.02 -19.90
CA ASN A 105 11.31 -2.25 -19.77
C ASN A 105 9.82 -2.02 -20.14
N PRO A 106 9.42 -2.40 -21.37
CA PRO A 106 8.03 -2.24 -21.80
C PRO A 106 7.03 -3.18 -21.09
N ASN A 107 7.53 -4.15 -20.30
CA ASN A 107 6.70 -5.11 -19.58
C ASN A 107 6.42 -4.71 -18.14
N LEU A 108 6.97 -3.58 -17.68
CA LEU A 108 6.71 -3.07 -16.35
C LEU A 108 5.22 -2.86 -16.10
N LYS A 109 4.79 -3.29 -14.91
CA LYS A 109 3.43 -3.21 -14.41
C LYS A 109 3.40 -2.42 -13.11
N TRP A 110 2.21 -2.01 -12.72
CA TRP A 110 1.96 -1.44 -11.42
C TRP A 110 2.34 -2.40 -10.30
N GLU A 111 2.94 -1.87 -9.26
CA GLU A 111 3.03 -2.57 -7.98
C GLU A 111 1.62 -2.70 -7.41
N LYS A 112 1.35 -3.81 -6.72
CA LYS A 112 0.03 -4.10 -6.16
C LYS A 112 0.13 -4.36 -4.67
N ALA A 113 -0.76 -3.76 -3.91
CA ALA A 113 -1.03 -4.14 -2.54
C ALA A 113 -2.42 -4.76 -2.47
N ALA A 114 -2.48 -6.03 -2.11
CA ALA A 114 -3.71 -6.71 -1.78
C ALA A 114 -3.80 -6.84 -0.26
N GLU A 115 -4.84 -6.27 0.32
CA GLU A 115 -5.07 -6.28 1.75
C GLU A 115 -6.43 -6.89 2.08
N TRP A 116 -6.52 -7.62 3.17
CA TRP A 116 -7.75 -7.96 3.82
C TRP A 116 -7.62 -7.84 5.34
N ASN A 117 -8.71 -7.44 5.95
CA ASN A 117 -8.82 -7.19 7.37
C ASN A 117 -10.10 -7.84 7.91
N ILE A 118 -10.01 -8.39 9.12
CA ILE A 118 -11.16 -8.82 9.91
C ILE A 118 -11.00 -8.30 11.32
N GLY A 119 -12.05 -7.71 11.87
CA GLY A 119 -11.98 -7.09 13.17
C GLY A 119 -13.27 -7.17 13.98
N VAL A 120 -13.09 -7.02 15.26
CA VAL A 120 -14.18 -6.90 16.25
C VAL A 120 -13.99 -5.58 16.97
N GLU A 121 -15.08 -4.85 17.12
CA GLU A 121 -15.14 -3.60 17.88
C GLU A 121 -16.30 -3.68 18.87
N GLY A 122 -16.05 -3.32 20.12
CA GLY A 122 -17.08 -3.41 21.16
C GLY A 122 -16.98 -2.37 22.26
N LEU A 123 -18.14 -2.03 22.82
CA LEU A 123 -18.30 -1.27 24.04
C LEU A 123 -19.03 -2.13 25.06
N PHE A 124 -18.43 -2.28 26.22
CA PHE A 124 -18.91 -3.14 27.28
C PHE A 124 -19.05 -2.40 28.61
N LEU A 125 -19.78 -3.00 29.54
CA LEU A 125 -19.89 -2.57 30.93
C LEU A 125 -20.36 -1.10 31.09
N ASN A 126 -21.51 -0.78 30.48
CA ASN A 126 -22.06 0.57 30.43
C ASN A 126 -21.13 1.58 29.74
N ASN A 127 -20.58 1.18 28.60
CA ASN A 127 -19.64 1.96 27.79
C ASN A 127 -18.29 2.31 28.47
N ARG A 128 -17.94 1.59 29.56
CA ARG A 128 -16.67 1.84 30.26
C ARG A 128 -15.49 1.17 29.56
N LEU A 129 -15.67 -0.01 28.99
CA LEU A 129 -14.62 -0.75 28.29
C LEU A 129 -14.86 -0.68 26.78
N TYR A 130 -13.98 0.01 26.07
CA TYR A 130 -13.85 -0.07 24.62
C TYR A 130 -12.80 -1.10 24.26
N THR A 131 -13.11 -1.94 23.30
CA THR A 131 -12.20 -2.97 22.79
C THR A 131 -12.28 -3.01 21.29
N GLU A 132 -11.12 -3.01 20.64
CA GLU A 132 -11.00 -3.24 19.20
C GLU A 132 -9.86 -4.21 18.96
N ILE A 133 -10.10 -5.25 18.16
CA ILE A 133 -9.11 -6.24 17.75
C ILE A 133 -9.25 -6.42 16.26
N ASN A 134 -8.14 -6.24 15.53
CA ASN A 134 -8.07 -6.41 14.09
C ASN A 134 -6.95 -7.39 13.73
N TYR A 135 -7.24 -8.31 12.86
CA TYR A 135 -6.24 -9.10 12.16
C TYR A 135 -6.22 -8.66 10.71
N PHE A 136 -5.05 -8.33 10.21
CA PHE A 136 -4.88 -7.92 8.82
C PHE A 136 -3.80 -8.75 8.13
N ARG A 137 -3.89 -8.81 6.83
CA ARG A 137 -2.88 -9.40 5.97
C ARG A 137 -2.75 -8.58 4.71
N GLU A 138 -1.61 -7.97 4.55
CA GLU A 138 -1.23 -7.18 3.40
C GLU A 138 -0.18 -7.95 2.58
N LYS A 139 -0.39 -8.05 1.27
CA LYS A 139 0.56 -8.64 0.34
C LYS A 139 0.90 -7.64 -0.75
N HIS A 140 2.13 -7.15 -0.73
CA HIS A 140 2.71 -6.39 -1.83
C HIS A 140 3.28 -7.36 -2.86
N THR A 141 2.99 -7.13 -4.13
CA THR A 141 3.49 -7.92 -5.27
C THR A 141 3.89 -7.02 -6.41
N ASP A 142 4.66 -7.56 -7.34
CA ASP A 142 5.16 -6.84 -8.50
C ASP A 142 5.99 -5.60 -8.12
N ILE A 143 6.69 -5.63 -6.98
CA ILE A 143 7.52 -4.52 -6.50
C ILE A 143 8.63 -4.26 -7.52
N ILE A 144 8.72 -3.01 -7.98
CA ILE A 144 9.72 -2.59 -8.96
C ILE A 144 11.07 -2.44 -8.26
N GLY A 145 12.05 -3.17 -8.75
CA GLY A 145 13.42 -3.13 -8.28
C GLY A 145 14.40 -2.93 -9.42
N SER A 146 15.58 -2.37 -9.10
CA SER A 146 16.70 -2.29 -10.03
C SER A 146 17.41 -3.62 -10.08
N VAL A 147 17.63 -4.13 -11.29
CA VAL A 147 18.45 -5.32 -11.53
C VAL A 147 19.87 -4.85 -11.73
N ASP A 148 20.62 -4.75 -10.64
CA ASP A 148 22.02 -4.44 -10.70
C ASP A 148 22.81 -5.73 -11.02
N ALA A 149 23.78 -5.63 -11.89
CA ALA A 149 24.89 -6.58 -12.01
C ALA A 149 24.69 -7.90 -12.77
N SER A 150 23.66 -8.10 -13.55
CA SER A 150 23.60 -9.28 -14.43
C SER A 150 24.23 -9.07 -15.81
N TYR A 151 24.67 -7.87 -16.10
CA TYR A 151 25.25 -7.52 -17.39
C TYR A 151 26.76 -7.36 -17.25
N GLY A 152 27.50 -8.14 -18.03
CA GLY A 152 28.97 -8.03 -18.06
C GLY A 152 29.42 -6.64 -18.49
N ASP A 153 30.62 -6.21 -18.06
CA ASP A 153 31.19 -4.89 -18.30
C ASP A 153 31.25 -4.52 -19.80
N TYR A 154 31.24 -5.53 -20.69
CA TYR A 154 31.22 -5.32 -22.15
C TYR A 154 29.89 -4.80 -22.69
N THR A 155 28.81 -4.86 -21.93
CA THR A 155 27.48 -4.34 -22.33
C THR A 155 27.29 -2.87 -21.97
N GLY A 156 28.16 -2.31 -21.13
CA GLY A 156 28.07 -0.95 -20.60
C GLY A 156 27.32 -0.87 -19.26
N ASN A 157 27.54 0.22 -18.55
CA ASN A 157 26.91 0.51 -17.26
C ASN A 157 25.52 1.11 -17.49
N PHE A 158 24.47 0.32 -17.33
CA PHE A 158 23.10 0.81 -17.38
C PHE A 158 22.22 0.17 -16.31
N THR A 159 21.18 0.85 -15.92
CA THR A 159 20.18 0.31 -14.99
C THR A 159 19.05 -0.39 -15.75
N TYR A 160 18.52 -1.44 -15.15
CA TYR A 160 17.33 -2.13 -15.64
C TYR A 160 16.36 -2.31 -14.47
N GLN A 161 15.10 -1.99 -14.68
CA GLN A 161 14.06 -2.16 -13.67
C GLN A 161 13.07 -3.23 -14.08
N ASP A 162 12.67 -4.05 -13.12
CA ASP A 162 11.68 -5.10 -13.33
C ASP A 162 10.81 -5.31 -12.08
N ASN A 163 9.65 -5.94 -12.27
CA ASN A 163 8.76 -6.33 -11.19
C ASN A 163 9.25 -7.65 -10.57
N MET A 164 10.01 -7.59 -9.47
CA MET A 164 10.71 -8.76 -8.92
C MET A 164 10.31 -9.10 -7.49
N GLY A 165 9.82 -8.11 -6.76
CA GLY A 165 9.63 -8.22 -5.32
C GLY A 165 8.24 -8.68 -4.92
N SER A 166 8.16 -9.41 -3.81
CA SER A 166 6.93 -9.69 -3.09
C SER A 166 7.19 -9.66 -1.60
N VAL A 167 6.35 -8.96 -0.84
CA VAL A 167 6.41 -8.89 0.62
C VAL A 167 5.04 -9.22 1.17
N LEU A 168 5.02 -10.01 2.25
CA LEU A 168 3.82 -10.36 2.99
C LEU A 168 3.93 -9.81 4.41
N ASN A 169 2.94 -9.03 4.81
CA ASN A 169 2.86 -8.40 6.11
C ASN A 169 1.54 -8.78 6.81
N PRO A 170 1.48 -9.89 7.57
CA PRO A 170 0.36 -10.19 8.44
C PRO A 170 0.56 -9.50 9.79
N GLY A 171 -0.51 -9.05 10.41
CA GLY A 171 -0.44 -8.42 11.72
C GLY A 171 -1.72 -8.59 12.53
N LEU A 172 -1.57 -8.43 13.84
CA LEU A 172 -2.67 -8.39 14.81
C LEU A 172 -2.55 -7.07 15.58
N GLU A 173 -3.62 -6.31 15.60
CA GLU A 173 -3.70 -5.06 16.35
C GLU A 173 -4.81 -5.15 17.40
N GLY A 174 -4.56 -4.59 18.56
CA GLY A 174 -5.54 -4.53 19.62
C GLY A 174 -5.51 -3.19 20.33
N MET A 175 -6.69 -2.67 20.66
CA MET A 175 -6.87 -1.49 21.47
C MET A 175 -7.89 -1.78 22.57
N PHE A 176 -7.50 -1.47 23.81
CA PHE A 176 -8.34 -1.61 24.98
C PHE A 176 -8.34 -0.29 25.73
N THR A 177 -9.50 0.27 25.98
CA THR A 177 -9.61 1.55 26.71
C THR A 177 -10.67 1.44 27.78
N TRP A 178 -10.26 1.68 29.02
CA TRP A 178 -11.16 1.80 30.15
C TRP A 178 -11.44 3.27 30.45
N SER A 179 -12.69 3.66 30.52
CA SER A 179 -13.14 5.01 30.83
C SER A 179 -14.13 4.98 32.00
N ASP A 180 -13.87 5.78 33.02
CA ASP A 180 -14.77 5.88 34.19
C ASP A 180 -14.67 7.27 34.83
N ARG A 181 -15.38 7.49 35.95
CA ARG A 181 -15.36 8.71 36.73
C ARG A 181 -14.98 8.43 38.17
N LEU A 182 -14.04 9.17 38.70
CA LEU A 182 -13.73 9.21 40.11
C LEU A 182 -14.41 10.46 40.67
N ASN A 183 -15.56 10.30 41.31
CA ASN A 183 -16.49 11.39 41.68
C ASN A 183 -16.91 12.21 40.45
N THR A 184 -16.44 13.46 40.35
CA THR A 184 -16.71 14.39 39.22
C THR A 184 -15.65 14.37 38.12
N TRP A 185 -14.51 13.71 38.36
CA TRP A 185 -13.36 13.71 37.43
C TRP A 185 -13.42 12.52 36.48
N PRO A 186 -13.57 12.74 35.16
CA PRO A 186 -13.50 11.66 34.20
C PRO A 186 -12.03 11.25 34.01
N TYR A 187 -11.76 9.94 33.84
CA TYR A 187 -10.45 9.41 33.48
C TYR A 187 -10.57 8.31 32.43
N SER A 188 -9.54 8.11 31.68
CA SER A 188 -9.42 7.04 30.71
C SER A 188 -8.01 6.47 30.73
N VAL A 189 -7.91 5.13 30.66
CA VAL A 189 -6.64 4.39 30.58
C VAL A 189 -6.75 3.41 29.44
N GLY A 190 -5.78 3.42 28.55
CA GLY A 190 -5.75 2.54 27.36
C GLY A 190 -4.44 1.80 27.19
N ALA A 191 -4.52 0.66 26.51
CA ALA A 191 -3.39 -0.13 26.06
C ALA A 191 -3.55 -0.44 24.58
N HIS A 192 -2.44 -0.40 23.85
CA HIS A 192 -2.35 -0.80 22.44
C HIS A 192 -1.42 -2.00 22.32
N LEU A 193 -1.81 -2.92 21.45
CA LEU A 193 -1.02 -4.06 21.01
C LEU A 193 -0.86 -3.96 19.49
N CYS A 194 0.39 -4.09 18.98
CA CYS A 194 0.73 -4.13 17.55
C CYS A 194 1.66 -5.30 17.28
#